data_ac1e35a7fc34a1ede51a32203b88638a
#
_entry.id   ac1e35a7fc34a1ede51a32203b88638a
#
_cell.length_a   1.000
_cell.length_b   1.000
_cell.length_c   1.000
_cell.angle_alpha   90.00
_cell.angle_beta   90.00
_cell.angle_gamma   90.00
#
_symmetry.space_group_name_H-M   'P 1'
#
loop_
_entity.id
_entity.type
_entity.pdbx_description
1 polymer ?
#
loop_
_entity_poly.entity_id
_entity_poly.type
_entity_poly.pdbx_seq_one_letter_code
_entity_poly.pdbx_strand_id
1 'polypeptide(L)'
;MDYVAHCHGGALSAHYHTLLPVASWSVRACQCAFCTAHGAVSTSDSGGSLTFSASEPELLRRYQFGTRSADFLICRNCGVFLGAVMMQGSQRSGVLNVRSLRPSPSDLPAPQPMQYGSEGMEDRAQRRTARWTPLSADSL
;
A
#
# COMPACT_ATOMS: atom_id res chain seq x y z
N MET A 1 13.17 8.97 -7.44
CA MET A 1 12.43 10.11 -6.93
C MET A 1 11.62 9.71 -5.71
N ASP A 2 11.38 10.64 -4.83
CA ASP A 2 10.77 10.37 -3.52
C ASP A 2 9.41 11.00 -3.42
N TYR A 3 8.47 10.25 -2.87
CA TYR A 3 7.08 10.68 -2.69
C TYR A 3 6.67 10.46 -1.24
N VAL A 4 5.86 11.38 -0.73
CA VAL A 4 5.38 11.32 0.65
C VAL A 4 3.88 11.13 0.65
N ALA A 5 3.41 10.26 1.53
CA ALA A 5 1.99 10.06 1.78
C ALA A 5 1.73 10.21 3.27
N HIS A 6 0.53 10.63 3.62
CA HIS A 6 0.12 10.63 5.02
C HIS A 6 -1.40 10.54 5.12
N CYS A 7 -1.87 10.08 6.27
CA CYS A 7 -3.29 10.09 6.55
C CYS A 7 -3.77 11.54 6.77
N HIS A 8 -5.07 11.75 6.79
CA HIS A 8 -5.63 13.09 6.90
C HIS A 8 -5.15 13.80 8.17
N GLY A 9 -5.12 13.10 9.29
CA GLY A 9 -4.66 13.67 10.56
C GLY A 9 -3.15 13.74 10.72
N GLY A 10 -2.36 13.10 9.86
CA GLY A 10 -0.91 13.15 9.87
C GLY A 10 -0.20 12.16 10.78
N ALA A 11 -0.93 11.37 11.57
CA ALA A 11 -0.31 10.41 12.51
C ALA A 11 0.39 9.24 11.80
N LEU A 12 -0.12 8.82 10.65
CA LEU A 12 0.50 7.80 9.80
C LEU A 12 1.07 8.44 8.55
N SER A 13 2.25 8.00 8.15
CA SER A 13 2.90 8.49 6.94
C SER A 13 3.61 7.38 6.20
N ALA A 14 3.95 7.65 4.94
CA ALA A 14 4.76 6.75 4.15
C ALA A 14 5.74 7.54 3.30
N HIS A 15 6.90 6.95 3.09
CA HIS A 15 7.90 7.45 2.17
C HIS A 15 8.09 6.40 1.07
N TYR A 16 7.85 6.79 -0.17
CA TYR A 16 7.90 5.90 -1.32
C TYR A 16 8.97 6.36 -2.29
N HIS A 17 9.93 5.50 -2.57
CA HIS A 17 11.00 5.77 -3.54
C HIS A 17 10.84 4.87 -4.74
N THR A 18 10.86 5.44 -5.96
CA THR A 18 10.84 4.70 -7.21
C THR A 18 11.59 5.47 -8.29
N LEU A 19 12.25 4.76 -9.18
CA LEU A 19 12.88 5.33 -10.38
C LEU A 19 11.90 5.38 -11.56
N LEU A 20 10.72 4.77 -11.44
CA LEU A 20 9.72 4.78 -12.50
C LEU A 20 9.12 6.18 -12.65
N PRO A 21 8.99 6.71 -13.88
CA PRO A 21 8.21 7.92 -14.09
C PRO A 21 6.74 7.66 -13.74
N VAL A 22 6.06 8.66 -13.20
CA VAL A 22 4.68 8.51 -12.71
C VAL A 22 3.74 7.92 -13.78
N ALA A 23 3.89 8.34 -15.03
CA ALA A 23 3.08 7.84 -16.14
C ALA A 23 3.22 6.32 -16.37
N SER A 24 4.29 5.72 -15.84
CA SER A 24 4.56 4.27 -15.97
C SER A 24 4.14 3.48 -14.72
N TRP A 25 3.58 4.13 -13.70
CA TRP A 25 3.19 3.43 -12.49
C TRP A 25 2.06 2.43 -12.77
N SER A 26 2.13 1.28 -12.11
CA SER A 26 1.01 0.35 -12.07
C SER A 26 0.02 0.84 -11.02
N VAL A 27 -1.09 1.42 -11.48
CA VAL A 27 -2.13 1.96 -10.61
C VAL A 27 -3.33 1.01 -10.67
N ARG A 28 -3.66 0.37 -9.55
CA ARG A 28 -4.61 -0.73 -9.50
C ARG A 28 -5.75 -0.43 -8.55
N ALA A 29 -6.97 -0.68 -8.99
CA ALA A 29 -8.18 -0.61 -8.19
C ALA A 29 -8.67 -2.03 -7.90
N CYS A 30 -8.24 -2.60 -6.78
CA CYS A 30 -8.73 -3.91 -6.35
C CYS A 30 -10.23 -3.85 -6.10
N GLN A 31 -10.98 -4.81 -6.62
CA GLN A 31 -12.43 -4.81 -6.57
C GLN A 31 -13.00 -5.56 -5.36
N CYS A 32 -12.18 -5.92 -4.38
CA CYS A 32 -12.67 -6.52 -3.14
C CYS A 32 -13.52 -5.51 -2.35
N ALA A 33 -14.34 -6.03 -1.43
CA ALA A 33 -15.26 -5.19 -0.66
C ALA A 33 -14.53 -4.14 0.18
N PHE A 34 -13.36 -4.47 0.73
CA PHE A 34 -12.57 -3.52 1.51
C PHE A 34 -12.07 -2.36 0.64
N CYS A 35 -11.42 -2.68 -0.48
CA CYS A 35 -10.84 -1.66 -1.36
C CYS A 35 -11.90 -0.77 -2.00
N THR A 36 -13.03 -1.36 -2.42
CA THR A 36 -14.13 -0.59 -3.00
C THR A 36 -14.79 0.33 -1.97
N ALA A 37 -14.93 -0.13 -0.73
CA ALA A 37 -15.49 0.71 0.35
C ALA A 37 -14.62 1.94 0.64
N HIS A 38 -13.31 1.81 0.51
CA HIS A 38 -12.36 2.91 0.71
C HIS A 38 -12.11 3.74 -0.55
N GLY A 39 -12.58 3.30 -1.71
CA GLY A 39 -12.17 3.90 -2.98
C GLY A 39 -10.66 3.81 -3.18
N ALA A 40 -10.05 2.73 -2.70
CA ALA A 40 -8.60 2.60 -2.67
C ALA A 40 -8.03 2.31 -4.05
N VAL A 41 -6.91 2.97 -4.34
CA VAL A 41 -6.14 2.79 -5.57
C VAL A 41 -4.70 2.59 -5.16
N SER A 42 -4.12 1.45 -5.50
CA SER A 42 -2.81 1.05 -5.01
C SER A 42 -1.74 1.12 -6.09
N THR A 43 -0.52 1.39 -5.66
CA THR A 43 0.67 1.27 -6.50
C THR A 43 1.78 0.55 -5.75
N SER A 44 2.69 -0.02 -6.52
CA SER A 44 3.91 -0.64 -6.00
C SER A 44 4.96 -0.73 -7.11
N ASP A 45 6.21 -0.87 -6.71
CA ASP A 45 7.35 -1.05 -7.59
C ASP A 45 8.33 -2.00 -6.90
N SER A 46 8.51 -3.20 -7.47
CA SER A 46 9.41 -4.20 -6.90
C SER A 46 10.88 -3.77 -6.90
N GLY A 47 11.23 -2.76 -7.68
CA GLY A 47 12.57 -2.17 -7.68
C GLY A 47 12.70 -0.92 -6.82
N GLY A 48 11.62 -0.50 -6.16
CA GLY A 48 11.61 0.67 -5.30
C GLY A 48 11.81 0.33 -3.83
N SER A 49 11.48 1.29 -2.96
CA SER A 49 11.44 1.07 -1.52
C SER A 49 10.30 1.84 -0.88
N LEU A 50 9.78 1.32 0.22
CA LEU A 50 8.63 1.89 0.91
C LEU A 50 8.85 1.82 2.41
N THR A 51 8.58 2.91 3.09
CA THR A 51 8.68 3.01 4.55
C THR A 51 7.38 3.56 5.09
N PHE A 52 6.71 2.80 5.94
CA PHE A 52 5.56 3.29 6.70
C PHE A 52 6.00 3.71 8.10
N SER A 53 5.45 4.79 8.60
CA SER A 53 5.79 5.34 9.92
C SER A 53 4.54 5.80 10.65
N ALA A 54 4.60 5.80 11.98
CA ALA A 54 3.55 6.32 12.83
C ALA A 54 4.19 7.22 13.89
N SER A 55 3.84 8.52 13.89
CA SER A 55 4.29 9.44 14.94
C SER A 55 3.60 9.16 16.27
N GLU A 56 2.38 8.61 16.22
CA GLU A 56 1.62 8.16 17.37
C GLU A 56 1.23 6.70 17.13
N PRO A 57 2.07 5.74 17.57
CA PRO A 57 1.88 4.31 17.28
C PRO A 57 0.53 3.75 17.73
N GLU A 58 -0.08 4.31 18.77
CA GLU A 58 -1.38 3.90 19.27
C GLU A 58 -2.52 4.18 18.28
N LEU A 59 -2.29 5.09 17.31
CA LEU A 59 -3.27 5.38 16.27
C LEU A 59 -3.15 4.47 15.05
N LEU A 60 -2.15 3.59 15.00
CA LEU A 60 -2.04 2.59 13.96
C LEU A 60 -2.97 1.42 14.23
N ARG A 61 -3.85 1.14 13.28
CA ARG A 61 -4.63 -0.08 13.25
C ARG A 61 -4.12 -0.98 12.13
N ARG A 62 -3.83 -2.25 12.49
CA ARG A 62 -3.48 -3.30 11.53
C ARG A 62 -4.69 -4.20 11.35
N TYR A 63 -5.38 -4.05 10.24
CA TYR A 63 -6.59 -4.80 9.94
C TYR A 63 -6.28 -5.96 9.00
N GLN A 64 -6.80 -7.14 9.31
CA GLN A 64 -6.66 -8.33 8.49
C GLN A 64 -8.02 -8.87 8.10
N PHE A 65 -8.11 -9.38 6.88
CA PHE A 65 -9.32 -10.04 6.37
C PHE A 65 -8.93 -11.02 5.26
N GLY A 66 -9.92 -11.78 4.75
CA GLY A 66 -9.69 -12.77 3.71
C GLY A 66 -8.70 -13.84 4.17
N THR A 67 -7.59 -13.99 3.47
CA THR A 67 -6.53 -14.96 3.83
C THR A 67 -5.72 -14.54 5.06
N ARG A 68 -5.93 -13.33 5.57
CA ARG A 68 -5.22 -12.74 6.72
C ARG A 68 -3.70 -12.75 6.53
N SER A 69 -3.25 -12.61 5.30
CA SER A 69 -1.83 -12.66 4.94
C SER A 69 -1.19 -11.29 4.78
N ALA A 70 -1.94 -10.22 4.99
CA ALA A 70 -1.44 -8.85 4.95
C ALA A 70 -2.09 -8.02 6.05
N ASP A 71 -1.37 -7.02 6.54
CA ASP A 71 -1.89 -6.01 7.46
C ASP A 71 -2.25 -4.77 6.66
N PHE A 72 -3.50 -4.34 6.76
CA PHE A 72 -3.99 -3.12 6.13
C PHE A 72 -3.89 -1.99 7.16
N LEU A 73 -3.08 -0.98 6.86
CA LEU A 73 -2.72 0.06 7.80
C LEU A 73 -3.74 1.20 7.74
N ILE A 74 -4.46 1.41 8.84
CA ILE A 74 -5.54 2.37 8.93
C ILE A 74 -5.28 3.28 10.14
N CYS A 75 -5.51 4.56 9.99
CA CYS A 75 -5.43 5.51 11.11
C CYS A 75 -6.68 5.39 11.97
N ARG A 76 -6.51 5.14 13.27
CA ARG A 76 -7.65 5.04 14.21
C ARG A 76 -8.34 6.39 14.42
N ASN A 77 -7.62 7.49 14.20
CA ASN A 77 -8.17 8.82 14.41
C ASN A 77 -8.99 9.33 13.22
N CYS A 78 -8.42 9.28 12.01
CA CYS A 78 -9.08 9.84 10.83
C CYS A 78 -9.66 8.81 9.88
N GLY A 79 -9.38 7.52 10.10
CA GLY A 79 -9.93 6.42 9.31
C GLY A 79 -9.28 6.19 7.95
N VAL A 80 -8.24 6.94 7.60
CA VAL A 80 -7.62 6.80 6.28
C VAL A 80 -6.84 5.49 6.19
N PHE A 81 -7.08 4.74 5.13
CA PHE A 81 -6.29 3.58 4.73
C PHE A 81 -5.05 4.04 3.98
N LEU A 82 -3.87 3.76 4.52
CA LEU A 82 -2.62 4.26 3.96
C LEU A 82 -1.98 3.27 2.99
N GLY A 83 -2.03 2.00 3.29
CA GLY A 83 -1.41 0.95 2.49
C GLY A 83 -1.45 -0.38 3.22
N ALA A 84 -0.86 -1.40 2.61
CA ALA A 84 -0.82 -2.73 3.19
C ALA A 84 0.59 -3.28 3.20
N VAL A 85 0.90 -4.09 4.20
CA VAL A 85 2.22 -4.71 4.38
C VAL A 85 2.07 -6.21 4.54
N MET A 86 3.06 -6.96 4.05
CA MET A 86 3.09 -8.41 4.12
C MET A 86 4.50 -8.87 4.48
N MET A 87 4.58 -9.95 5.26
CA MET A 87 5.85 -10.64 5.51
C MET A 87 5.79 -12.01 4.86
N GLN A 88 6.78 -12.33 4.04
CA GLN A 88 6.95 -13.64 3.43
C GLN A 88 8.36 -14.14 3.80
N GLY A 89 8.43 -15.06 4.77
CA GLY A 89 9.70 -15.44 5.36
C GLY A 89 10.33 -14.24 6.07
N SER A 90 11.56 -13.88 5.69
CA SER A 90 12.24 -12.69 6.20
C SER A 90 12.02 -11.45 5.35
N GLN A 91 11.35 -11.60 4.20
CA GLN A 91 11.12 -10.49 3.28
C GLN A 91 9.80 -9.78 3.60
N ARG A 92 9.87 -8.46 3.73
CA ARG A 92 8.70 -7.62 3.94
C ARG A 92 8.45 -6.76 2.71
N SER A 93 7.20 -6.65 2.31
CA SER A 93 6.80 -5.86 1.15
C SER A 93 5.47 -5.16 1.40
N GLY A 94 5.18 -4.14 0.60
CA GLY A 94 3.95 -3.39 0.78
C GLY A 94 3.45 -2.71 -0.50
N VAL A 95 2.23 -2.23 -0.41
CA VAL A 95 1.61 -1.35 -1.42
C VAL A 95 1.16 -0.07 -0.76
N LEU A 96 1.16 1.00 -1.54
CA LEU A 96 0.74 2.32 -1.08
C LEU A 96 -0.63 2.67 -1.69
N ASN A 97 -1.52 3.24 -0.87
CA ASN A 97 -2.72 3.87 -1.38
C ASN A 97 -2.34 5.19 -2.05
N VAL A 98 -2.45 5.24 -3.36
CA VAL A 98 -2.07 6.41 -4.17
C VAL A 98 -2.82 7.67 -3.73
N ARG A 99 -4.06 7.52 -3.26
CA ARG A 99 -4.88 8.66 -2.85
C ARG A 99 -4.37 9.35 -1.58
N SER A 100 -3.44 8.72 -0.87
CA SER A 100 -2.80 9.31 0.31
C SER A 100 -1.55 10.13 -0.02
N LEU A 101 -1.08 10.11 -1.26
CA LEU A 101 0.08 10.91 -1.69
C LEU A 101 -0.19 12.41 -1.58
N ARG A 102 0.79 13.15 -1.04
CA ARG A 102 0.71 14.58 -0.85
C ARG A 102 2.05 15.25 -1.23
N PRO A 103 2.10 16.06 -2.30
CA PRO A 103 1.00 16.30 -3.24
C PRO A 103 0.68 15.07 -4.11
N SER A 104 -0.55 15.02 -4.65
CA SER A 104 -0.93 13.98 -5.59
C SER A 104 -0.19 14.20 -6.91
N PRO A 105 0.48 13.18 -7.47
CA PRO A 105 1.12 13.33 -8.78
C PRO A 105 0.10 13.62 -9.88
N SER A 106 0.48 14.49 -10.85
CA SER A 106 -0.43 14.95 -11.89
C SER A 106 -0.61 13.96 -13.04
N ASP A 107 0.38 13.09 -13.28
CA ASP A 107 0.42 12.22 -14.47
C ASP A 107 0.08 10.77 -14.15
N LEU A 108 -0.68 10.52 -13.09
CA LEU A 108 -1.08 9.18 -12.71
C LEU A 108 -1.90 8.51 -13.82
N PRO A 109 -1.57 7.26 -14.18
CA PRO A 109 -2.40 6.48 -15.09
C PRO A 109 -3.81 6.27 -14.52
N ALA A 110 -4.77 6.02 -15.41
CA ALA A 110 -6.10 5.64 -14.99
C ALA A 110 -6.03 4.31 -14.22
N PRO A 111 -6.76 4.20 -13.08
CA PRO A 111 -6.74 2.96 -12.31
C PRO A 111 -7.28 1.77 -13.11
N GLN A 112 -6.59 0.63 -13.03
CA GLN A 112 -7.05 -0.60 -13.64
C GLN A 112 -7.80 -1.45 -12.62
N PRO A 113 -9.05 -1.83 -12.88
CA PRO A 113 -9.78 -2.74 -12.01
C PRO A 113 -9.09 -4.11 -11.95
N MET A 114 -8.90 -4.64 -10.75
CA MET A 114 -8.24 -5.92 -10.52
C MET A 114 -9.12 -6.85 -9.68
N GLN A 115 -9.23 -8.10 -10.11
CA GLN A 115 -10.03 -9.13 -9.43
C GLN A 115 -9.08 -10.20 -8.88
N TYR A 116 -8.85 -10.15 -7.57
CA TYR A 116 -7.97 -11.12 -6.91
C TYR A 116 -8.73 -12.15 -6.07
N GLY A 117 -10.05 -12.11 -6.07
CA GLY A 117 -10.87 -12.91 -5.16
C GLY A 117 -10.76 -14.42 -5.35
N SER A 118 -10.36 -14.90 -6.55
CA SER A 118 -10.20 -16.31 -6.84
C SER A 118 -8.81 -16.85 -6.51
N GLU A 119 -7.87 -16.00 -6.12
CA GLU A 119 -6.52 -16.45 -5.77
C GLU A 119 -6.53 -17.25 -4.46
N GLY A 120 -5.81 -18.40 -4.45
CA GLY A 120 -5.47 -19.07 -3.22
C GLY A 120 -4.39 -18.33 -2.45
N MET A 121 -4.12 -18.78 -1.22
CA MET A 121 -3.14 -18.11 -0.34
C MET A 121 -1.74 -18.12 -0.97
N GLU A 122 -1.31 -19.23 -1.56
CA GLU A 122 0.03 -19.35 -2.15
C GLU A 122 0.21 -18.49 -3.39
N ASP A 123 -0.76 -18.49 -4.31
CA ASP A 123 -0.70 -17.68 -5.52
C ASP A 123 -0.70 -16.19 -5.17
N ARG A 124 -1.46 -15.81 -4.17
CA ARG A 124 -1.51 -14.44 -3.67
C ARG A 124 -0.17 -14.01 -3.08
N ALA A 125 0.45 -14.86 -2.28
CA ALA A 125 1.77 -14.59 -1.71
C ALA A 125 2.83 -14.44 -2.79
N GLN A 126 2.81 -15.29 -3.81
CA GLN A 126 3.75 -15.22 -4.93
C GLN A 126 3.57 -13.93 -5.72
N ARG A 127 2.34 -13.55 -6.04
CA ARG A 127 2.05 -12.30 -6.74
C ARG A 127 2.56 -11.10 -5.97
N ARG A 128 2.26 -11.04 -4.67
CA ARG A 128 2.68 -9.92 -3.81
C ARG A 128 4.20 -9.85 -3.70
N THR A 129 4.86 -10.97 -3.51
CA THR A 129 6.33 -11.02 -3.44
C THR A 129 6.98 -10.50 -4.72
N ALA A 130 6.39 -10.82 -5.88
CA ALA A 130 6.93 -10.40 -7.17
C ALA A 130 6.64 -8.94 -7.49
N ARG A 131 5.55 -8.36 -6.99
CA ARG A 131 5.04 -7.07 -7.44
C ARG A 131 5.04 -5.97 -6.39
N TRP A 132 4.93 -6.33 -5.12
CA TRP A 132 4.89 -5.34 -4.04
C TRP A 132 6.27 -4.73 -3.81
N THR A 133 6.27 -3.52 -3.28
CA THR A 133 7.51 -2.79 -3.01
C THR A 133 8.19 -3.33 -1.76
N PRO A 134 9.51 -3.60 -1.80
CA PRO A 134 10.24 -3.97 -0.59
C PRO A 134 10.13 -2.87 0.47
N LEU A 135 9.88 -3.28 1.71
CA LEU A 135 9.88 -2.34 2.84
C LEU A 135 11.32 -2.10 3.32
N SER A 136 11.61 -0.86 3.69
CA SER A 136 12.88 -0.55 4.34
C SER A 136 12.93 -1.17 5.74
N ALA A 137 14.14 -1.30 6.30
CA ALA A 137 14.33 -1.85 7.63
C ALA A 137 13.60 -1.03 8.71
N ASP A 138 13.43 0.28 8.48
CA ASP A 138 12.79 1.21 9.42
C ASP A 138 11.27 1.22 9.34
N SER A 139 10.67 0.50 8.37
CA SER A 139 9.22 0.50 8.17
C SER A 139 8.49 -0.22 9.30
N LEU A 140 7.25 0.24 9.52
CA LEU A 140 6.29 -0.45 10.38
C LEU A 140 6.07 -1.90 9.96
#